data_e4b2d740b98cba7aa714f18b5efb2e07
#
_entry.id   e4b2d740b98cba7aa714f18b5efb2e07
#
_cell.length_a   1.000
_cell.length_b   1.000
_cell.length_c   1.000
_cell.angle_alpha   90.00
_cell.angle_beta   90.00
_cell.angle_gamma   90.00
#
_symmetry.space_group_name_H-M   'P 1'
#
loop_
_entity.id
_entity.type
_entity.pdbx_description
1 polymer ?
#
loop_
_entity_poly.entity_id
_entity_poly.type
_entity_poly.pdbx_seq_one_letter_code
_entity_poly.pdbx_strand_id
1 'polypeptide(L)'
;MFKNVDIKLLWRVVKLSFSFKKIFYLSLALALLLAPLGALRPYLVNIGVDKYVISNDLSGLFKICIVLVVLVIIESLLRYVFSYATDALGQYVTKDLRIEIFNKIVGLRVRHFDQTPTGMYITRVINDIENIKTIFSEGMLTIIADFIAIIVIVIVMFMTSWQLTLACLVTLPLMVVATIIFNKKVKVSYQRVRTQLANMNAFLQEHISGMTIIQAFNAQDREANKFKKINKDYTKANLDSVFYYAVFFPVVDIISAAALGLMVWWGARGIMNETVSLGAMVAFPIYLNTLFRPIRLLAD
;
A
#
# COMPACT_ATOMS: atom_id res chain seq x y z
N MET A 1 12.55 8.10 -2.65
CA MET A 1 11.95 7.00 -1.90
C MET A 1 12.96 5.88 -1.59
N PHE A 2 13.79 5.45 -2.52
CA PHE A 2 14.69 4.29 -2.36
C PHE A 2 16.03 4.53 -1.62
N LYS A 3 16.37 5.76 -1.24
CA LYS A 3 17.69 6.08 -0.65
C LYS A 3 17.89 5.62 0.81
N ASN A 4 16.83 5.16 1.50
CA ASN A 4 16.89 4.66 2.88
C ASN A 4 16.34 3.24 3.06
N VAL A 5 16.01 2.54 1.97
CA VAL A 5 15.69 1.12 2.04
C VAL A 5 17.01 0.36 2.04
N ASP A 6 17.38 -0.18 3.18
CA ASP A 6 18.57 -1.02 3.28
C ASP A 6 18.30 -2.34 2.54
N ILE A 7 18.72 -2.37 1.26
CA ILE A 7 18.56 -3.53 0.38
C ILE A 7 19.12 -4.80 1.03
N LYS A 8 20.17 -4.65 1.88
CA LYS A 8 20.74 -5.78 2.62
C LYS A 8 19.76 -6.31 3.68
N LEU A 9 19.00 -5.42 4.33
CA LEU A 9 17.95 -5.82 5.29
C LEU A 9 16.80 -6.51 4.56
N LEU A 10 16.31 -5.95 3.46
CA LEU A 10 15.28 -6.61 2.64
C LEU A 10 15.74 -7.98 2.16
N TRP A 11 16.96 -8.11 1.69
CA TRP A 11 17.51 -9.41 1.25
C TRP A 11 17.60 -10.44 2.39
N ARG A 12 17.92 -9.99 3.62
CA ARG A 12 17.89 -10.87 4.81
C ARG A 12 16.47 -11.34 5.11
N VAL A 13 15.49 -10.44 5.02
CA VAL A 13 14.07 -10.77 5.22
C VAL A 13 13.59 -11.76 4.15
N VAL A 14 13.95 -11.53 2.87
CA VAL A 14 13.68 -12.48 1.78
C VAL A 14 14.31 -13.86 2.05
N LYS A 15 15.53 -13.88 2.57
CA LYS A 15 16.22 -15.14 2.90
C LYS A 15 15.47 -15.95 3.97
N LEU A 16 14.78 -15.31 4.90
CA LEU A 16 13.94 -15.99 5.90
C LEU A 16 12.75 -16.71 5.24
N SER A 17 12.18 -16.14 4.18
CA SER A 17 11.07 -16.77 3.44
C SER A 17 11.49 -18.03 2.68
N PHE A 18 12.77 -18.20 2.37
CA PHE A 18 13.28 -19.42 1.72
C PHE A 18 13.19 -20.67 2.60
N SER A 19 12.95 -20.54 3.90
CA SER A 19 12.59 -21.70 4.74
C SER A 19 11.24 -22.30 4.31
N PHE A 20 10.34 -21.49 3.74
CA PHE A 20 9.00 -21.89 3.29
C PHE A 20 8.86 -21.77 1.75
N LYS A 21 9.80 -22.33 1.02
CA LYS A 21 9.92 -22.22 -0.46
C LYS A 21 8.60 -22.47 -1.20
N LYS A 22 7.83 -23.50 -0.79
CA LYS A 22 6.59 -23.87 -1.48
C LYS A 22 5.56 -22.72 -1.46
N ILE A 23 5.35 -22.10 -0.30
CA ILE A 23 4.38 -21.00 -0.14
C ILE A 23 4.90 -19.74 -0.84
N PHE A 24 6.20 -19.45 -0.73
CA PHE A 24 6.83 -18.32 -1.40
C PHE A 24 6.69 -18.39 -2.92
N TYR A 25 7.05 -19.53 -3.53
CA TYR A 25 6.91 -19.71 -4.99
C TYR A 25 5.47 -19.76 -5.43
N LEU A 26 4.55 -20.31 -4.62
CA LEU A 26 3.12 -20.26 -4.90
C LEU A 26 2.62 -18.80 -4.93
N SER A 27 2.96 -17.99 -3.94
CA SER A 27 2.59 -16.56 -3.90
C SER A 27 3.17 -15.80 -5.10
N LEU A 28 4.41 -16.07 -5.47
CA LEU A 28 5.04 -15.45 -6.64
C LEU A 28 4.37 -15.86 -7.96
N ALA A 29 4.04 -17.14 -8.12
CA ALA A 29 3.32 -17.64 -9.29
C ALA A 29 1.92 -17.04 -9.39
N LEU A 30 1.20 -16.92 -8.26
CA LEU A 30 -0.10 -16.27 -8.21
C LEU A 30 -0.02 -14.77 -8.55
N ALA A 31 1.00 -14.06 -8.08
CA ALA A 31 1.26 -12.67 -8.46
C ALA A 31 1.45 -12.50 -9.98
N LEU A 32 2.25 -13.41 -10.59
CA LEU A 32 2.49 -13.43 -12.03
C LEU A 32 1.24 -13.76 -12.83
N LEU A 33 0.34 -14.61 -12.31
CA LEU A 33 -0.94 -14.95 -12.97
C LEU A 33 -1.99 -13.85 -12.81
N LEU A 34 -2.04 -13.18 -11.66
CA LEU A 34 -3.02 -12.11 -11.41
C LEU A 34 -2.79 -10.87 -12.27
N ALA A 35 -1.54 -10.55 -12.59
CA ALA A 35 -1.19 -9.37 -13.38
C ALA A 35 -1.86 -9.37 -14.78
N PRO A 36 -1.71 -10.40 -15.64
CA PRO A 36 -2.40 -10.44 -16.94
C PRO A 36 -3.93 -10.56 -16.79
N LEU A 37 -4.45 -11.26 -15.78
CA LEU A 37 -5.90 -11.36 -15.56
C LEU A 37 -6.54 -10.00 -15.28
N GLY A 38 -5.88 -9.16 -14.47
CA GLY A 38 -6.33 -7.79 -14.22
C GLY A 38 -6.36 -6.91 -15.48
N ALA A 39 -5.42 -7.11 -16.40
CA ALA A 39 -5.36 -6.40 -17.68
C ALA A 39 -6.34 -6.93 -18.73
N LEU A 40 -6.75 -8.22 -18.62
CA LEU A 40 -7.70 -8.84 -19.52
C LEU A 40 -9.11 -8.25 -19.39
N ARG A 41 -9.51 -7.79 -18.22
CA ARG A 41 -10.86 -7.24 -17.99
C ARG A 41 -11.17 -6.05 -18.91
N PRO A 42 -10.38 -4.95 -18.92
CA PRO A 42 -10.63 -3.84 -19.83
C PRO A 42 -10.42 -4.24 -21.30
N TYR A 43 -9.53 -5.19 -21.59
CA TYR A 43 -9.34 -5.69 -22.96
C TYR A 43 -10.58 -6.42 -23.49
N LEU A 44 -11.24 -7.24 -22.68
CA LEU A 44 -12.52 -7.88 -23.05
C LEU A 44 -13.65 -6.87 -23.21
N VAL A 45 -13.67 -5.79 -22.40
CA VAL A 45 -14.61 -4.68 -22.61
C VAL A 45 -14.38 -4.01 -23.94
N ASN A 46 -13.12 -3.76 -24.32
CA ASN A 46 -12.78 -3.22 -25.64
C ASN A 46 -13.36 -4.11 -26.76
N ILE A 47 -13.05 -5.40 -26.76
CA ILE A 47 -13.57 -6.35 -27.77
C ILE A 47 -15.10 -6.39 -27.75
N GLY A 48 -15.71 -6.36 -26.55
CA GLY A 48 -17.15 -6.36 -26.39
C GLY A 48 -17.83 -5.21 -27.12
N VAL A 49 -17.27 -4.01 -26.97
CA VAL A 49 -17.79 -2.80 -27.62
C VAL A 49 -17.51 -2.84 -29.12
N ASP A 50 -16.27 -3.06 -29.54
CA ASP A 50 -15.88 -2.96 -30.95
C ASP A 50 -16.50 -4.06 -31.82
N LYS A 51 -16.61 -5.27 -31.30
CA LYS A 51 -17.07 -6.41 -32.11
C LYS A 51 -18.58 -6.67 -32.01
N TYR A 52 -19.18 -6.48 -30.84
CA TYR A 52 -20.58 -6.91 -30.61
C TYR A 52 -21.56 -5.73 -30.48
N VAL A 53 -21.15 -4.62 -29.83
CA VAL A 53 -22.03 -3.43 -29.72
C VAL A 53 -22.18 -2.74 -31.06
N ILE A 54 -21.08 -2.51 -31.79
CA ILE A 54 -21.11 -1.83 -33.10
C ILE A 54 -21.86 -2.66 -34.15
N SER A 55 -21.75 -3.99 -34.09
CA SER A 55 -22.47 -4.90 -35.02
C SER A 55 -23.90 -5.24 -34.60
N ASN A 56 -24.41 -4.69 -33.48
CA ASN A 56 -25.72 -5.04 -32.89
C ASN A 56 -25.92 -6.55 -32.61
N ASP A 57 -24.84 -7.29 -32.35
CA ASP A 57 -24.89 -8.71 -32.00
C ASP A 57 -25.13 -8.90 -30.50
N LEU A 58 -26.42 -8.97 -30.10
CA LEU A 58 -26.81 -9.21 -28.70
C LEU A 58 -26.38 -10.59 -28.19
N SER A 59 -26.32 -11.60 -29.05
CA SER A 59 -25.92 -12.96 -28.67
C SER A 59 -24.42 -13.01 -28.35
N GLY A 60 -23.59 -12.37 -29.17
CA GLY A 60 -22.14 -12.20 -28.90
C GLY A 60 -21.86 -11.37 -27.67
N LEU A 61 -22.61 -10.27 -27.48
CA LEU A 61 -22.49 -9.42 -26.29
C LEU A 61 -22.83 -10.20 -25.00
N PHE A 62 -23.88 -11.01 -25.00
CA PHE A 62 -24.22 -11.84 -23.85
C PHE A 62 -23.12 -12.84 -23.50
N LYS A 63 -22.49 -13.47 -24.52
CA LYS A 63 -21.36 -14.40 -24.31
C LYS A 63 -20.17 -13.71 -23.67
N ILE A 64 -19.77 -12.52 -24.16
CA ILE A 64 -18.62 -11.82 -23.59
C ILE A 64 -18.90 -11.30 -22.17
N CYS A 65 -20.14 -10.93 -21.85
CA CYS A 65 -20.56 -10.62 -20.48
C CYS A 65 -20.40 -11.81 -19.53
N ILE A 66 -20.80 -13.02 -19.98
CA ILE A 66 -20.58 -14.26 -19.20
C ILE A 66 -19.07 -14.48 -18.99
N VAL A 67 -18.26 -14.35 -20.04
CA VAL A 67 -16.80 -14.50 -19.93
C VAL A 67 -16.21 -13.48 -18.94
N LEU A 68 -16.66 -12.22 -18.95
CA LEU A 68 -16.24 -11.21 -17.98
C LEU A 68 -16.60 -11.59 -16.55
N VAL A 69 -17.82 -12.08 -16.32
CA VAL A 69 -18.24 -12.53 -14.97
C VAL A 69 -17.39 -13.70 -14.49
N VAL A 70 -17.18 -14.71 -15.35
CA VAL A 70 -16.34 -15.88 -15.04
C VAL A 70 -14.89 -15.43 -14.74
N LEU A 71 -14.34 -14.52 -15.54
CA LEU A 71 -13.01 -13.98 -15.33
C LEU A 71 -12.89 -13.27 -13.97
N VAL A 72 -13.86 -12.45 -13.58
CA VAL A 72 -13.88 -11.76 -12.29
C VAL A 72 -13.97 -12.77 -11.13
N ILE A 73 -14.76 -13.83 -11.27
CA ILE A 73 -14.84 -14.91 -10.27
C ILE A 73 -13.47 -15.59 -10.11
N ILE A 74 -12.84 -15.97 -11.23
CA ILE A 74 -11.52 -16.61 -11.21
C ILE A 74 -10.46 -15.66 -10.60
N GLU A 75 -10.44 -14.39 -11.03
CA GLU A 75 -9.54 -13.39 -10.45
C GLU A 75 -9.74 -13.24 -8.94
N SER A 76 -10.98 -13.21 -8.47
CA SER A 76 -11.31 -13.08 -7.06
C SER A 76 -10.85 -14.29 -6.23
N LEU A 77 -11.06 -15.50 -6.77
CA LEU A 77 -10.58 -16.74 -6.14
C LEU A 77 -9.04 -16.79 -6.07
N LEU A 78 -8.36 -16.45 -7.16
CA LEU A 78 -6.90 -16.40 -7.18
C LEU A 78 -6.34 -15.31 -6.25
N ARG A 79 -7.00 -14.16 -6.16
CA ARG A 79 -6.65 -13.08 -5.22
C ARG A 79 -6.84 -13.52 -3.77
N TYR A 80 -7.92 -14.24 -3.47
CA TYR A 80 -8.12 -14.84 -2.15
C TYR A 80 -6.98 -15.79 -1.78
N VAL A 81 -6.63 -16.72 -2.69
CA VAL A 81 -5.52 -17.67 -2.45
C VAL A 81 -4.18 -16.94 -2.31
N PHE A 82 -3.93 -15.90 -3.11
CA PHE A 82 -2.74 -15.08 -3.02
C PHE A 82 -2.63 -14.37 -1.66
N SER A 83 -3.70 -13.71 -1.22
CA SER A 83 -3.74 -13.02 0.08
C SER A 83 -3.51 -14.02 1.22
N TYR A 84 -4.23 -15.15 1.20
CA TYR A 84 -4.04 -16.20 2.20
C TYR A 84 -2.61 -16.76 2.23
N ALA A 85 -2.00 -17.00 1.06
CA ALA A 85 -0.66 -17.54 0.97
C ALA A 85 0.40 -16.54 1.47
N THR A 86 0.25 -15.24 1.15
CA THR A 86 1.16 -14.19 1.63
C THR A 86 1.08 -13.99 3.14
N ASP A 87 -0.14 -13.97 3.69
CA ASP A 87 -0.37 -13.86 5.13
C ASP A 87 0.14 -15.10 5.88
N ALA A 88 -0.13 -16.30 5.35
CA ALA A 88 0.37 -17.56 5.91
C ALA A 88 1.91 -17.59 5.92
N LEU A 89 2.56 -17.14 4.83
CA LEU A 89 4.02 -17.03 4.77
C LEU A 89 4.54 -16.13 5.89
N GLY A 90 3.94 -14.94 6.08
CA GLY A 90 4.28 -14.02 7.16
C GLY A 90 4.15 -14.67 8.54
N GLN A 91 3.07 -15.41 8.79
CA GLN A 91 2.84 -16.12 10.05
C GLN A 91 3.86 -17.23 10.30
N TYR A 92 4.20 -18.04 9.29
CA TYR A 92 5.20 -19.11 9.44
C TYR A 92 6.59 -18.55 9.73
N VAL A 93 7.01 -17.50 9.01
CA VAL A 93 8.29 -16.82 9.27
C VAL A 93 8.31 -16.21 10.69
N THR A 94 7.23 -15.57 11.09
CA THR A 94 7.09 -14.99 12.42
C THR A 94 7.18 -16.05 13.53
N LYS A 95 6.51 -17.19 13.33
CA LYS A 95 6.58 -18.34 14.25
C LYS A 95 8.03 -18.81 14.45
N ASP A 96 8.75 -19.03 13.37
CA ASP A 96 10.12 -19.53 13.44
C ASP A 96 11.06 -18.51 14.10
N LEU A 97 10.91 -17.22 13.76
CA LEU A 97 11.68 -16.15 14.38
C LEU A 97 11.41 -16.02 15.89
N ARG A 98 10.15 -16.18 16.32
CA ARG A 98 9.82 -16.18 17.76
C ARG A 98 10.54 -17.30 18.51
N ILE A 99 10.53 -18.51 17.96
CA ILE A 99 11.21 -19.65 18.54
C ILE A 99 12.73 -19.42 18.59
N GLU A 100 13.31 -18.92 17.50
CA GLU A 100 14.76 -18.64 17.43
C GLU A 100 15.18 -17.59 18.45
N ILE A 101 14.44 -16.47 18.54
CA ILE A 101 14.75 -15.40 19.50
C ILE A 101 14.54 -15.86 20.93
N PHE A 102 13.46 -16.59 21.20
CA PHE A 102 13.21 -17.14 22.53
C PHE A 102 14.36 -18.07 22.98
N ASN A 103 14.78 -18.99 22.11
CA ASN A 103 15.91 -19.88 22.40
C ASN A 103 17.22 -19.11 22.66
N LYS A 104 17.45 -18.02 21.94
CA LYS A 104 18.61 -17.14 22.18
C LYS A 104 18.49 -16.45 23.54
N ILE A 105 17.29 -15.97 23.92
CA ILE A 105 17.07 -15.31 25.19
C ILE A 105 17.33 -16.29 26.33
N VAL A 106 16.79 -17.51 26.27
CA VAL A 106 17.00 -18.53 27.31
C VAL A 106 18.48 -18.89 27.47
N GLY A 107 19.26 -18.82 26.39
CA GLY A 107 20.71 -19.06 26.42
C GLY A 107 21.58 -17.86 26.86
N LEU A 108 20.98 -16.71 27.19
CA LEU A 108 21.72 -15.54 27.67
C LEU A 108 22.24 -15.76 29.10
N ARG A 109 23.39 -15.14 29.38
CA ARG A 109 23.97 -15.11 30.75
C ARG A 109 23.09 -14.28 31.70
N VAL A 110 23.00 -14.67 32.96
CA VAL A 110 22.20 -13.98 34.02
C VAL A 110 22.47 -12.47 34.04
N ARG A 111 23.73 -12.04 33.86
CA ARG A 111 24.11 -10.64 33.82
C ARG A 111 23.29 -9.79 32.80
N HIS A 112 22.83 -10.38 31.69
CA HIS A 112 21.99 -9.66 30.72
C HIS A 112 20.60 -9.34 31.27
N PHE A 113 20.05 -10.26 32.12
CA PHE A 113 18.76 -10.06 32.76
C PHE A 113 18.83 -9.01 33.86
N ASP A 114 19.98 -8.88 34.54
CA ASP A 114 20.20 -7.83 35.53
C ASP A 114 20.32 -6.43 34.90
N GLN A 115 20.83 -6.34 33.67
CA GLN A 115 21.07 -5.08 32.98
C GLN A 115 19.91 -4.64 32.06
N THR A 116 18.99 -5.54 31.72
CA THR A 116 17.95 -5.26 30.73
C THR A 116 16.57 -5.58 31.33
N PRO A 117 15.66 -4.60 31.35
CA PRO A 117 14.30 -4.84 31.84
C PRO A 117 13.60 -5.98 31.08
N THR A 118 12.93 -6.87 31.80
CA THR A 118 12.22 -8.04 31.24
C THR A 118 11.21 -7.64 30.16
N GLY A 119 10.54 -6.49 30.31
CA GLY A 119 9.61 -5.94 29.33
C GLY A 119 10.23 -5.69 27.94
N MET A 120 11.54 -5.39 27.88
CA MET A 120 12.24 -5.21 26.60
C MET A 120 12.35 -6.54 25.83
N TYR A 121 12.62 -7.65 26.50
CA TYR A 121 12.65 -8.98 25.87
C TYR A 121 11.26 -9.37 25.37
N ILE A 122 10.21 -9.11 26.16
CA ILE A 122 8.81 -9.36 25.76
C ILE A 122 8.47 -8.57 24.51
N THR A 123 8.78 -7.26 24.49
CA THR A 123 8.53 -6.39 23.32
C THR A 123 9.24 -6.92 22.08
N ARG A 124 10.48 -7.36 22.18
CA ARG A 124 11.23 -7.93 21.04
C ARG A 124 10.63 -9.23 20.52
N VAL A 125 10.22 -10.15 21.40
CA VAL A 125 9.65 -11.46 21.00
C VAL A 125 8.24 -11.33 20.45
N ILE A 126 7.46 -10.37 20.91
CA ILE A 126 6.06 -10.22 20.49
C ILE A 126 5.92 -9.11 19.45
N ASN A 127 6.16 -7.85 19.85
CA ASN A 127 5.80 -6.69 19.02
C ASN A 127 6.76 -6.48 17.83
N ASP A 128 8.07 -6.58 18.05
CA ASP A 128 9.04 -6.33 16.98
C ASP A 128 8.95 -7.40 15.89
N ILE A 129 8.68 -8.66 16.27
CA ILE A 129 8.50 -9.76 15.30
C ILE A 129 7.17 -9.60 14.56
N GLU A 130 6.09 -9.16 15.21
CA GLU A 130 4.82 -8.89 14.52
C GLU A 130 4.96 -7.81 13.44
N ASN A 131 5.79 -6.79 13.67
CA ASN A 131 6.13 -5.80 12.65
C ASN A 131 6.85 -6.41 11.44
N ILE A 132 7.65 -7.48 11.64
CA ILE A 132 8.30 -8.19 10.52
C ILE A 132 7.25 -8.91 9.66
N LYS A 133 6.19 -9.46 10.26
CA LYS A 133 5.10 -10.10 9.52
C LYS A 133 4.48 -9.18 8.48
N THR A 134 4.21 -7.91 8.84
CA THR A 134 3.60 -6.94 7.91
C THR A 134 4.44 -6.70 6.66
N ILE A 135 5.78 -6.84 6.75
CA ILE A 135 6.68 -6.74 5.59
C ILE A 135 6.40 -7.85 4.58
N PHE A 136 6.01 -9.05 5.02
CA PHE A 136 5.68 -10.15 4.12
C PHE A 136 4.26 -10.06 3.57
N SER A 137 3.27 -9.80 4.45
CA SER A 137 1.86 -9.81 4.09
C SER A 137 1.44 -8.60 3.25
N GLU A 138 1.87 -7.40 3.65
CA GLU A 138 1.43 -6.15 3.02
C GLU A 138 2.53 -5.47 2.19
N GLY A 139 3.80 -5.86 2.39
CA GLY A 139 4.94 -5.18 1.81
C GLY A 139 5.47 -5.82 0.54
N MET A 140 6.40 -6.76 0.68
CA MET A 140 7.28 -7.18 -0.39
C MET A 140 6.59 -7.89 -1.55
N LEU A 141 5.76 -8.91 -1.28
CA LEU A 141 5.11 -9.71 -2.33
C LEU A 141 4.03 -8.90 -3.04
N THR A 142 3.30 -8.07 -2.30
CA THR A 142 2.27 -7.18 -2.87
C THR A 142 2.89 -6.11 -3.76
N ILE A 143 4.00 -5.48 -3.32
CA ILE A 143 4.73 -4.50 -4.14
C ILE A 143 5.26 -5.12 -5.43
N ILE A 144 5.81 -6.35 -5.37
CA ILE A 144 6.26 -7.07 -6.56
C ILE A 144 5.08 -7.36 -7.49
N ALA A 145 3.96 -7.84 -6.95
CA ALA A 145 2.75 -8.11 -7.72
C ALA A 145 2.23 -6.85 -8.42
N ASP A 146 2.17 -5.73 -7.70
CA ASP A 146 1.71 -4.44 -8.23
C ASP A 146 2.66 -3.90 -9.31
N PHE A 147 3.97 -4.05 -9.12
CA PHE A 147 4.95 -3.64 -10.13
C PHE A 147 4.82 -4.44 -11.43
N ILE A 148 4.63 -5.77 -11.32
CA ILE A 148 4.37 -6.64 -12.47
C ILE A 148 3.05 -6.25 -13.14
N ALA A 149 2.00 -6.00 -12.35
CA ALA A 149 0.70 -5.57 -12.87
C ALA A 149 0.79 -4.26 -13.66
N ILE A 150 1.54 -3.25 -13.16
CA ILE A 150 1.78 -1.99 -13.88
C ILE A 150 2.43 -2.25 -15.24
N ILE A 151 3.48 -3.09 -15.28
CA ILE A 151 4.17 -3.40 -16.54
C ILE A 151 3.21 -4.07 -17.54
N VAL A 152 2.46 -5.08 -17.09
CA VAL A 152 1.53 -5.81 -17.96
C VAL A 152 0.42 -4.90 -18.46
N ILE A 153 -0.17 -4.07 -17.59
CA ILE A 153 -1.21 -3.11 -17.97
C ILE A 153 -0.68 -2.13 -19.01
N VAL A 154 0.50 -1.56 -18.83
CA VAL A 154 1.10 -0.63 -19.79
C VAL A 154 1.32 -1.31 -21.16
N ILE A 155 1.80 -2.56 -21.15
CA ILE A 155 1.97 -3.32 -22.41
C ILE A 155 0.62 -3.51 -23.11
N VAL A 156 -0.42 -3.94 -22.39
CA VAL A 156 -1.75 -4.16 -22.98
C VAL A 156 -2.38 -2.84 -23.44
N MET A 157 -2.18 -1.73 -22.72
CA MET A 157 -2.59 -0.39 -23.16
C MET A 157 -1.93 0.01 -24.49
N PHE A 158 -0.63 -0.23 -24.64
CA PHE A 158 0.08 0.04 -25.92
C PHE A 158 -0.43 -0.84 -27.05
N MET A 159 -0.75 -2.10 -26.78
CA MET A 159 -1.35 -3.02 -27.78
C MET A 159 -2.76 -2.58 -28.19
N THR A 160 -3.52 -1.97 -27.26
CA THR A 160 -4.89 -1.51 -27.51
C THR A 160 -4.91 -0.19 -28.30
N SER A 161 -4.18 0.83 -27.87
CA SER A 161 -4.01 2.11 -28.56
C SER A 161 -2.79 2.85 -28.03
N TRP A 162 -1.72 2.96 -28.83
CA TRP A 162 -0.51 3.67 -28.41
C TRP A 162 -0.74 5.17 -28.19
N GLN A 163 -1.65 5.77 -28.95
CA GLN A 163 -1.99 7.19 -28.88
C GLN A 163 -2.65 7.54 -27.54
N LEU A 164 -3.66 6.77 -27.14
CA LEU A 164 -4.33 6.94 -25.85
C LEU A 164 -3.38 6.63 -24.68
N THR A 165 -2.52 5.64 -24.85
CA THR A 165 -1.53 5.28 -23.84
C THR A 165 -0.57 6.44 -23.56
N LEU A 166 -0.04 7.08 -24.60
CA LEU A 166 0.83 8.24 -24.43
C LEU A 166 0.11 9.42 -23.76
N ALA A 167 -1.14 9.70 -24.15
CA ALA A 167 -1.95 10.75 -23.53
C ALA A 167 -2.14 10.50 -22.01
N CYS A 168 -2.39 9.23 -21.63
CA CYS A 168 -2.51 8.84 -20.24
C CYS A 168 -1.17 8.87 -19.48
N LEU A 169 -0.08 8.41 -20.10
CA LEU A 169 1.24 8.35 -19.47
C LEU A 169 1.83 9.73 -19.16
N VAL A 170 1.42 10.78 -19.87
CA VAL A 170 1.83 12.18 -19.57
C VAL A 170 1.44 12.59 -18.15
N THR A 171 0.35 12.05 -17.59
CA THR A 171 -0.09 12.36 -16.23
C THR A 171 0.61 11.53 -15.16
N LEU A 172 1.25 10.43 -15.53
CA LEU A 172 1.94 9.52 -14.61
C LEU A 172 3.11 10.20 -13.87
N PRO A 173 4.02 10.97 -14.52
CA PRO A 173 5.06 11.72 -13.83
C PRO A 173 4.49 12.70 -12.79
N LEU A 174 3.37 13.37 -13.09
CA LEU A 174 2.72 14.29 -12.14
C LEU A 174 2.24 13.54 -10.90
N MET A 175 1.63 12.37 -11.08
CA MET A 175 1.20 11.50 -9.98
C MET A 175 2.39 11.05 -9.12
N VAL A 176 3.48 10.61 -9.74
CA VAL A 176 4.71 10.19 -9.02
C VAL A 176 5.31 11.35 -8.23
N VAL A 177 5.41 12.54 -8.83
CA VAL A 177 5.92 13.74 -8.13
C VAL A 177 5.03 14.11 -6.96
N ALA A 178 3.70 14.13 -7.13
CA ALA A 178 2.75 14.39 -6.06
C ALA A 178 2.93 13.41 -4.90
N THR A 179 3.04 12.11 -5.19
CA THR A 179 3.26 11.05 -4.20
C THR A 179 4.59 11.22 -3.46
N ILE A 180 5.68 11.56 -4.15
CA ILE A 180 7.00 11.78 -3.52
C ILE A 180 6.95 12.98 -2.56
N ILE A 181 6.33 14.10 -2.99
CA ILE A 181 6.19 15.30 -2.16
C ILE A 181 5.36 14.99 -0.92
N PHE A 182 4.23 14.32 -1.10
CA PHE A 182 3.35 13.90 -0.02
C PHE A 182 4.08 13.02 1.00
N ASN A 183 4.71 11.92 0.56
CA ASN A 183 5.43 11.01 1.44
C ASN A 183 6.53 11.71 2.26
N LYS A 184 7.23 12.68 1.64
CA LYS A 184 8.24 13.47 2.37
C LYS A 184 7.61 14.31 3.48
N LYS A 185 6.47 14.95 3.21
CA LYS A 185 5.77 15.81 4.18
C LYS A 185 5.14 14.98 5.30
N VAL A 186 4.46 13.90 4.95
CA VAL A 186 3.85 12.97 5.90
C VAL A 186 4.90 12.36 6.83
N LYS A 187 6.03 11.90 6.31
CA LYS A 187 7.12 11.35 7.14
C LYS A 187 7.60 12.34 8.21
N VAL A 188 7.77 13.61 7.85
CA VAL A 188 8.15 14.66 8.81
C VAL A 188 7.05 14.88 9.85
N SER A 189 5.79 14.89 9.43
CA SER A 189 4.64 15.04 10.33
C SER A 189 4.55 13.89 11.33
N TYR A 190 4.66 12.62 10.87
CA TYR A 190 4.67 11.46 11.75
C TYR A 190 5.82 11.49 12.77
N GLN A 191 7.01 11.98 12.39
CA GLN A 191 8.10 12.13 13.34
C GLN A 191 7.76 13.15 14.44
N ARG A 192 7.09 14.26 14.09
CA ARG A 192 6.59 15.24 15.08
C ARG A 192 5.56 14.62 16.00
N VAL A 193 4.57 13.89 15.45
CA VAL A 193 3.56 13.18 16.25
C VAL A 193 4.23 12.24 17.25
N ARG A 194 5.20 11.43 16.81
CA ARG A 194 5.95 10.52 17.70
C ARG A 194 6.70 11.27 18.82
N THR A 195 7.33 12.41 18.50
CA THR A 195 8.02 13.22 19.51
C THR A 195 7.03 13.77 20.54
N GLN A 196 5.89 14.30 20.10
CA GLN A 196 4.89 14.84 21.03
C GLN A 196 4.22 13.73 21.85
N LEU A 197 3.99 12.56 21.27
CA LEU A 197 3.50 11.39 22.00
C LEU A 197 4.49 10.93 23.08
N ALA A 198 5.79 10.91 22.76
CA ALA A 198 6.84 10.57 23.73
C ALA A 198 6.89 11.58 24.87
N ASN A 199 6.78 12.88 24.58
CA ASN A 199 6.73 13.94 25.60
C ASN A 199 5.48 13.77 26.51
N MET A 200 4.33 13.46 25.92
CA MET A 200 3.09 13.22 26.67
C MET A 200 3.22 11.99 27.58
N ASN A 201 3.76 10.90 27.06
CA ASN A 201 3.94 9.67 27.83
C ASN A 201 4.93 9.88 29.00
N ALA A 202 6.05 10.57 28.75
CA ALA A 202 7.03 10.91 29.81
C ALA A 202 6.38 11.75 30.90
N PHE A 203 5.61 12.80 30.52
CA PHE A 203 4.90 13.64 31.46
C PHE A 203 3.90 12.82 32.30
N LEU A 204 3.09 11.96 31.66
CA LEU A 204 2.12 11.13 32.38
C LEU A 204 2.81 10.15 33.32
N GLN A 205 3.88 9.48 32.88
CA GLN A 205 4.62 8.54 33.70
C GLN A 205 5.22 9.22 34.94
N GLU A 206 5.87 10.39 34.77
CA GLU A 206 6.43 11.16 35.87
C GLU A 206 5.37 11.61 36.88
N HIS A 207 4.26 12.20 36.38
CA HIS A 207 3.25 12.82 37.24
C HIS A 207 2.32 11.81 37.90
N ILE A 208 1.99 10.69 37.22
CA ILE A 208 1.21 9.61 37.84
C ILE A 208 2.02 8.92 38.93
N SER A 209 3.32 8.66 38.68
CA SER A 209 4.22 8.07 39.69
C SER A 209 4.49 9.05 40.86
N GLY A 210 4.54 10.35 40.57
CA GLY A 210 4.74 11.41 41.57
C GLY A 210 3.46 12.05 42.12
N MET A 211 2.27 11.41 41.95
CA MET A 211 0.99 12.02 42.30
C MET A 211 0.92 12.47 43.77
N THR A 212 1.49 11.70 44.69
CA THR A 212 1.53 12.03 46.13
C THR A 212 2.26 13.39 46.35
N ILE A 213 3.32 13.64 45.60
CA ILE A 213 4.08 14.90 45.70
C ILE A 213 3.23 16.07 45.15
N ILE A 214 2.57 15.87 44.01
CA ILE A 214 1.71 16.89 43.40
C ILE A 214 0.60 17.29 44.36
N GLN A 215 -0.02 16.31 45.05
CA GLN A 215 -1.07 16.54 46.03
C GLN A 215 -0.52 17.22 47.30
N ALA A 216 0.61 16.74 47.82
CA ALA A 216 1.22 17.33 49.04
C ALA A 216 1.58 18.84 48.86
N PHE A 217 1.97 19.23 47.64
CA PHE A 217 2.33 20.62 47.35
C PHE A 217 1.16 21.43 46.72
N ASN A 218 -0.05 20.87 46.69
CA ASN A 218 -1.25 21.49 46.10
C ASN A 218 -1.01 22.03 44.66
N ALA A 219 -0.29 21.26 43.84
CA ALA A 219 0.20 21.67 42.55
C ALA A 219 -0.68 21.19 41.37
N GLN A 220 -1.89 20.62 41.62
CA GLN A 220 -2.75 19.97 40.64
C GLN A 220 -3.08 20.89 39.47
N ASP A 221 -3.51 22.12 39.73
CA ASP A 221 -3.90 23.07 38.68
C ASP A 221 -2.73 23.48 37.80
N ARG A 222 -1.54 23.66 38.41
CA ARG A 222 -0.32 23.97 37.67
C ARG A 222 0.05 22.85 36.70
N GLU A 223 0.05 21.60 37.18
CA GLU A 223 0.41 20.44 36.39
C GLU A 223 -0.67 20.08 35.35
N ALA A 224 -1.95 20.28 35.68
CA ALA A 224 -3.03 20.18 34.70
C ALA A 224 -2.90 21.18 33.54
N ASN A 225 -2.46 22.42 33.82
CA ASN A 225 -2.22 23.43 32.79
C ASN A 225 -1.00 23.08 31.91
N LYS A 226 0.05 22.48 32.47
CA LYS A 226 1.18 21.96 31.68
C LYS A 226 0.71 20.82 30.77
N PHE A 227 -0.08 19.88 31.28
CA PHE A 227 -0.65 18.79 30.49
C PHE A 227 -1.50 19.30 29.33
N LYS A 228 -2.37 20.29 29.57
CA LYS A 228 -3.19 20.94 28.51
C LYS A 228 -2.31 21.47 27.37
N LYS A 229 -1.16 22.08 27.69
CA LYS A 229 -0.21 22.57 26.68
C LYS A 229 0.39 21.42 25.87
N ILE A 230 0.90 20.38 26.54
CA ILE A 230 1.47 19.19 25.89
C ILE A 230 0.44 18.51 24.98
N ASN A 231 -0.78 18.34 25.47
CA ASN A 231 -1.89 17.76 24.69
C ASN A 231 -2.26 18.64 23.48
N LYS A 232 -2.23 19.96 23.62
CA LYS A 232 -2.45 20.89 22.49
C LYS A 232 -1.36 20.73 21.42
N ASP A 233 -0.09 20.61 21.82
CA ASP A 233 1.03 20.43 20.89
C ASP A 233 0.96 19.07 20.19
N TYR A 234 0.55 18.01 20.90
CA TYR A 234 0.26 16.70 20.32
C TYR A 234 -0.91 16.75 19.33
N THR A 235 -2.02 17.39 19.70
CA THR A 235 -3.18 17.57 18.82
C THR A 235 -2.80 18.33 17.56
N LYS A 236 -2.01 19.42 17.68
CA LYS A 236 -1.53 20.18 16.52
C LYS A 236 -0.69 19.33 15.59
N ALA A 237 0.23 18.52 16.12
CA ALA A 237 1.05 17.62 15.31
C ALA A 237 0.18 16.59 14.55
N ASN A 238 -0.87 16.05 15.17
CA ASN A 238 -1.82 15.16 14.50
C ASN A 238 -2.62 15.88 13.41
N LEU A 239 -3.11 17.09 13.68
CA LEU A 239 -3.84 17.90 12.70
C LEU A 239 -2.97 18.23 11.47
N ASP A 240 -1.67 18.51 11.67
CA ASP A 240 -0.73 18.69 10.56
C ASP A 240 -0.64 17.42 9.70
N SER A 241 -0.67 16.23 10.31
CA SER A 241 -0.69 14.96 9.58
C SER A 241 -1.98 14.77 8.79
N VAL A 242 -3.13 14.99 9.43
CA VAL A 242 -4.45 14.92 8.81
C VAL A 242 -4.55 15.90 7.63
N PHE A 243 -4.00 17.11 7.77
CA PHE A 243 -3.98 18.11 6.70
C PHE A 243 -3.26 17.60 5.45
N TYR A 244 -2.09 16.95 5.58
CA TYR A 244 -1.39 16.41 4.41
C TYR A 244 -2.21 15.33 3.71
N TYR A 245 -2.88 14.44 4.44
CA TYR A 245 -3.78 13.44 3.84
C TYR A 245 -5.00 14.11 3.17
N ALA A 246 -5.60 15.10 3.84
CA ALA A 246 -6.75 15.83 3.32
C ALA A 246 -6.44 16.59 2.02
N VAL A 247 -5.19 17.00 1.80
CA VAL A 247 -4.74 17.65 0.56
C VAL A 247 -4.34 16.63 -0.51
N PHE A 248 -3.73 15.51 -0.12
CA PHE A 248 -3.21 14.52 -1.06
C PHE A 248 -4.29 13.87 -1.91
N PHE A 249 -5.36 13.37 -1.29
CA PHE A 249 -6.41 12.67 -2.04
C PHE A 249 -7.08 13.55 -3.11
N PRO A 250 -7.50 14.79 -2.82
CA PRO A 250 -7.99 15.69 -3.86
C PRO A 250 -6.99 15.99 -4.98
N VAL A 251 -5.70 16.13 -4.66
CA VAL A 251 -4.66 16.34 -5.70
C VAL A 251 -4.57 15.12 -6.63
N VAL A 252 -4.59 13.91 -6.07
CA VAL A 252 -4.61 12.67 -6.84
C VAL A 252 -5.87 12.57 -7.70
N ASP A 253 -7.02 12.96 -7.17
CA ASP A 253 -8.29 12.94 -7.90
C ASP A 253 -8.29 13.96 -9.04
N ILE A 254 -7.75 15.17 -8.85
CA ILE A 254 -7.58 16.18 -9.91
C ILE A 254 -6.66 15.66 -11.01
N ILE A 255 -5.52 15.04 -10.66
CA ILE A 255 -4.61 14.44 -11.65
C ILE A 255 -5.31 13.30 -12.40
N SER A 256 -6.09 12.47 -11.71
CA SER A 256 -6.86 11.39 -12.33
C SER A 256 -7.95 11.92 -13.26
N ALA A 257 -8.65 12.97 -12.87
CA ALA A 257 -9.66 13.64 -13.69
C ALA A 257 -9.02 14.30 -14.93
N ALA A 258 -7.85 14.92 -14.77
CA ALA A 258 -7.09 15.48 -15.88
C ALA A 258 -6.65 14.40 -16.87
N ALA A 259 -6.17 13.23 -16.36
CA ALA A 259 -5.83 12.08 -17.20
C ALA A 259 -7.04 11.60 -18.01
N LEU A 260 -8.20 11.51 -17.36
CA LEU A 260 -9.45 11.10 -17.97
C LEU A 260 -9.92 12.14 -19.03
N GLY A 261 -9.82 13.43 -18.71
CA GLY A 261 -10.15 14.53 -19.64
C GLY A 261 -9.24 14.53 -20.88
N LEU A 262 -7.93 14.38 -20.70
CA LEU A 262 -6.98 14.25 -21.81
C LEU A 262 -7.27 13.03 -22.67
N MET A 263 -7.55 11.88 -22.03
CA MET A 263 -7.91 10.64 -22.71
C MET A 263 -9.18 10.81 -23.54
N VAL A 264 -10.24 11.41 -22.97
CA VAL A 264 -11.51 11.64 -23.68
C VAL A 264 -11.30 12.61 -24.85
N TRP A 265 -10.59 13.72 -24.62
CA TRP A 265 -10.33 14.71 -25.67
C TRP A 265 -9.52 14.12 -26.84
N TRP A 266 -8.43 13.43 -26.53
CA TRP A 266 -7.59 12.80 -27.54
C TRP A 266 -8.28 11.62 -28.22
N GLY A 267 -9.03 10.81 -27.43
CA GLY A 267 -9.80 9.67 -27.92
C GLY A 267 -10.93 10.08 -28.87
N ALA A 268 -11.70 11.12 -28.52
CA ALA A 268 -12.75 11.65 -29.39
C ALA A 268 -12.17 12.12 -30.73
N ARG A 269 -11.04 12.86 -30.71
CA ARG A 269 -10.34 13.25 -31.92
C ARG A 269 -9.83 12.04 -32.73
N GLY A 270 -9.34 11.01 -32.03
CA GLY A 270 -8.88 9.77 -32.65
C GLY A 270 -10.02 8.97 -33.31
N ILE A 271 -11.22 8.92 -32.69
CA ILE A 271 -12.39 8.31 -33.30
C ILE A 271 -12.82 9.06 -34.57
N MET A 272 -12.85 10.40 -34.55
CA MET A 272 -13.16 11.21 -35.73
C MET A 272 -12.19 10.98 -36.88
N ASN A 273 -10.94 10.65 -36.58
CA ASN A 273 -9.88 10.37 -37.58
C ASN A 273 -9.71 8.85 -37.82
N GLU A 274 -10.60 8.00 -37.32
CA GLU A 274 -10.57 6.53 -37.45
C GLU A 274 -9.27 5.87 -36.94
N THR A 275 -8.54 6.55 -36.03
CA THR A 275 -7.28 6.05 -35.47
C THR A 275 -7.44 5.39 -34.10
N VAL A 276 -8.60 5.55 -33.46
CA VAL A 276 -8.94 4.98 -32.14
C VAL A 276 -10.31 4.36 -32.22
N SER A 277 -10.46 3.13 -31.68
CA SER A 277 -11.76 2.45 -31.64
C SER A 277 -12.62 2.97 -30.48
N LEU A 278 -13.94 2.81 -30.64
CA LEU A 278 -14.91 3.16 -29.58
C LEU A 278 -14.73 2.28 -28.34
N GLY A 279 -14.42 0.99 -28.54
CA GLY A 279 -14.12 0.06 -27.46
C GLY A 279 -12.87 0.44 -26.69
N ALA A 280 -11.81 0.90 -27.37
CA ALA A 280 -10.63 1.42 -26.69
C ALA A 280 -11.00 2.61 -25.80
N MET A 281 -11.82 3.54 -26.29
CA MET A 281 -12.24 4.71 -25.49
C MET A 281 -13.01 4.31 -24.22
N VAL A 282 -13.82 3.24 -24.26
CA VAL A 282 -14.55 2.71 -23.10
C VAL A 282 -13.64 1.94 -22.15
N ALA A 283 -12.63 1.22 -22.67
CA ALA A 283 -11.74 0.40 -21.87
C ALA A 283 -10.65 1.23 -21.13
N PHE A 284 -10.21 2.34 -21.68
CA PHE A 284 -9.10 3.13 -21.14
C PHE A 284 -9.35 3.71 -19.73
N PRO A 285 -10.55 4.19 -19.34
CA PRO A 285 -10.83 4.58 -17.97
C PRO A 285 -10.60 3.45 -16.95
N ILE A 286 -10.88 2.19 -17.35
CA ILE A 286 -10.68 1.01 -16.49
C ILE A 286 -9.17 0.74 -16.35
N TYR A 287 -8.39 0.85 -17.46
CA TYR A 287 -6.93 0.76 -17.41
C TYR A 287 -6.33 1.84 -16.51
N LEU A 288 -6.75 3.11 -16.64
CA LEU A 288 -6.26 4.21 -15.80
C LEU A 288 -6.49 3.97 -14.31
N ASN A 289 -7.70 3.53 -13.94
CA ASN A 289 -8.00 3.19 -12.55
C ASN A 289 -7.10 2.07 -12.02
N THR A 290 -6.86 1.03 -12.82
CA THR A 290 -6.02 -0.09 -12.44
C THR A 290 -4.54 0.31 -12.37
N LEU A 291 -4.08 1.20 -13.25
CA LEU A 291 -2.71 1.74 -13.28
C LEU A 291 -2.42 2.66 -12.08
N PHE A 292 -3.37 3.52 -11.69
CA PHE A 292 -3.17 4.47 -10.60
C PHE A 292 -3.35 3.85 -9.21
N ARG A 293 -4.06 2.73 -9.08
CA ARG A 293 -4.32 2.08 -7.80
C ARG A 293 -3.04 1.74 -7.01
N PRO A 294 -2.01 1.07 -7.58
CA PRO A 294 -0.78 0.79 -6.85
C PRO A 294 -0.04 2.05 -6.42
N ILE A 295 -0.09 3.12 -7.23
CA ILE A 295 0.58 4.39 -6.92
C ILE A 295 -0.08 5.08 -5.73
N ARG A 296 -1.41 4.99 -5.61
CA ARG A 296 -2.16 5.47 -4.45
C ARG A 296 -1.82 4.69 -3.18
N LEU A 297 -1.73 3.36 -3.27
CA LEU A 297 -1.37 2.49 -2.15
C LEU A 297 0.07 2.70 -1.65
N LEU A 298 0.99 3.11 -2.52
CA LEU A 298 2.36 3.47 -2.11
C LEU A 298 2.43 4.78 -1.30
N ALA A 299 1.35 5.53 -1.23
CA ALA A 299 1.26 6.76 -0.44
C ALA A 299 0.77 6.51 0.99
N ASP A 300 0.08 5.41 1.26
CA ASP A 300 -0.37 4.98 2.58
C ASP A 300 0.75 4.22 3.32
#